data_fae31b13cd6f26755b526f328b47dcbc
#
_entry.id   fae31b13cd6f26755b526f328b47dcbc
#
_cell.length_a   1.000
_cell.length_b   1.000
_cell.length_c   1.000
_cell.angle_alpha   90.00
_cell.angle_beta   90.00
_cell.angle_gamma   90.00
#
_symmetry.space_group_name_H-M   'P 1'
#
loop_
_entity.id
_entity.type
_entity.pdbx_description
1 polymer ?
#
loop_
_entity_poly.entity_id
_entity_poly.type
_entity_poly.pdbx_seq_one_letter_code
_entity_poly.pdbx_strand_id
1 'polypeptide(L)'
;LTATESPRAPVPATAETPAPRARGEHRYDIDLVRVLASVGVIVCHAAGEMMKAVDRTPAEGGPVYWTALAGDALSRCAVPLFFAIAGWVVLSGAPPRDGGQIRKRLARIVVPMAVWTVAYLAWDWIRDANSDPTRDLAWDALFGSVRPAFHLWYLYAYVPVILLLSVAVLVRAGKRPWGAGAALLALALAPTLLGDLARLLDVRLPPFAWQFGVYQIVYAVAGAVLLSLPGSAVAGRGRRLVWLAGGLCAWGAVAVYEHRVHFPSPYASLVVALLAGTLLMALNRIRVPERFRPLLGRLAGASFGAYLVHLMFLEAVAPRLVSADAGWPAAVAGLAGLTLATVVLSFAAALLWTRLRLGRWLG
;
A
#
# COMPACT_ATOMS: atom_id res chain seq x y z
N LEU A 1 31.50 20.17 77.55
CA LEU A 1 30.73 20.65 76.36
C LEU A 1 31.08 19.77 75.15
N THR A 2 30.33 18.73 74.92
CA THR A 2 30.43 17.81 73.79
C THR A 2 29.50 18.31 72.69
N ALA A 3 30.06 18.71 71.55
CA ALA A 3 29.30 19.10 70.37
C ALA A 3 28.76 17.86 69.67
N THR A 4 27.44 17.72 69.63
CA THR A 4 26.74 16.68 68.85
C THR A 4 26.74 17.05 67.37
N GLU A 5 27.45 16.29 66.55
CA GLU A 5 27.36 16.36 65.08
C GLU A 5 25.98 15.90 64.61
N SER A 6 25.29 16.76 63.89
CA SER A 6 24.01 16.46 63.24
C SER A 6 24.25 15.58 62.01
N PRO A 7 23.51 14.50 61.72
CA PRO A 7 23.70 13.65 60.58
C PRO A 7 23.32 14.42 59.28
N ARG A 8 24.24 14.50 58.31
CA ARG A 8 24.00 15.02 56.96
C ARG A 8 22.94 14.18 56.26
N ALA A 9 21.91 14.87 55.74
CA ALA A 9 20.90 14.24 54.89
C ALA A 9 21.52 13.64 53.63
N PRO A 10 21.06 12.51 53.13
CA PRO A 10 21.57 11.90 51.91
C PRO A 10 21.28 12.80 50.71
N VAL A 11 22.33 13.06 49.90
CA VAL A 11 22.23 13.76 48.61
C VAL A 11 21.32 12.96 47.69
N PRO A 12 20.26 13.53 47.08
CA PRO A 12 19.41 12.82 46.18
C PRO A 12 20.25 12.35 44.96
N ALA A 13 20.14 11.05 44.66
CA ALA A 13 20.78 10.46 43.48
C ALA A 13 20.38 11.23 42.23
N THR A 14 21.37 11.78 41.53
CA THR A 14 21.17 12.40 40.23
C THR A 14 20.46 11.42 39.32
N ALA A 15 19.23 11.79 38.88
CA ALA A 15 18.48 11.01 37.91
C ALA A 15 19.35 10.81 36.66
N GLU A 16 19.78 9.58 36.42
CA GLU A 16 20.50 9.20 35.18
C GLU A 16 19.64 9.63 34.00
N THR A 17 20.19 10.54 33.21
CA THR A 17 19.60 10.93 31.92
C THR A 17 19.51 9.67 31.06
N PRO A 18 18.32 9.24 30.58
CA PRO A 18 18.19 8.04 29.77
C PRO A 18 19.12 8.13 28.57
N ALA A 19 20.03 7.19 28.41
CA ALA A 19 20.92 7.10 27.27
C ALA A 19 20.12 7.24 25.96
N PRO A 20 20.61 7.97 24.94
CA PRO A 20 19.94 8.10 23.67
C PRO A 20 19.68 6.69 23.11
N ARG A 21 18.41 6.34 22.88
CA ARG A 21 18.05 5.05 22.28
C ARG A 21 18.85 4.94 20.98
N ALA A 22 19.74 3.94 20.89
CA ALA A 22 20.47 3.62 19.69
C ALA A 22 19.50 3.59 18.51
N ARG A 23 19.79 4.33 17.44
CA ARG A 23 18.99 4.29 16.21
C ARG A 23 18.96 2.82 15.78
N GLY A 24 17.80 2.19 15.84
CA GLY A 24 17.64 0.81 15.41
C GLY A 24 18.18 0.62 14.00
N GLU A 25 18.85 -0.50 13.76
CA GLU A 25 19.38 -0.85 12.45
C GLU A 25 18.30 -0.74 11.38
N HIS A 26 18.64 -0.14 10.22
CA HIS A 26 17.69 0.03 9.11
C HIS A 26 17.18 -1.33 8.61
N ARG A 27 15.87 -1.47 8.46
CA ARG A 27 15.17 -2.70 8.09
C ARG A 27 15.06 -2.84 6.57
N TYR A 28 16.16 -3.29 5.93
CA TYR A 28 16.20 -3.55 4.48
C TYR A 28 15.23 -4.64 4.02
N ASP A 29 14.85 -5.56 4.88
CA ASP A 29 13.83 -6.55 4.60
C ASP A 29 12.45 -5.91 4.39
N ILE A 30 12.13 -4.84 5.11
CA ILE A 30 10.88 -4.07 4.93
C ILE A 30 10.94 -3.27 3.61
N ASP A 31 12.11 -2.73 3.26
CA ASP A 31 12.30 -2.11 1.96
C ASP A 31 12.09 -3.12 0.81
N LEU A 32 12.58 -4.35 1.00
CA LEU A 32 12.35 -5.43 0.03
C LEU A 32 10.85 -5.75 -0.11
N VAL A 33 10.13 -5.91 1.00
CA VAL A 33 8.67 -6.15 0.97
C VAL A 33 7.96 -5.00 0.25
N ARG A 34 8.36 -3.74 0.48
CA ARG A 34 7.77 -2.57 -0.18
C ARG A 34 7.98 -2.59 -1.70
N VAL A 35 9.20 -2.88 -2.15
CA VAL A 35 9.50 -2.98 -3.59
C VAL A 35 8.73 -4.13 -4.23
N LEU A 36 8.71 -5.32 -3.60
CA LEU A 36 7.98 -6.47 -4.10
C LEU A 36 6.46 -6.20 -4.14
N ALA A 37 5.90 -5.53 -3.14
CA ALA A 37 4.50 -5.13 -3.14
C ALA A 37 4.20 -4.15 -4.29
N SER A 38 5.10 -3.19 -4.58
CA SER A 38 4.95 -2.27 -5.72
C SER A 38 4.98 -3.02 -7.06
N VAL A 39 5.89 -3.96 -7.22
CA VAL A 39 5.94 -4.84 -8.40
C VAL A 39 4.66 -5.70 -8.46
N GLY A 40 4.20 -6.24 -7.34
CA GLY A 40 2.95 -7.00 -7.27
C GLY A 40 1.74 -6.20 -7.76
N VAL A 41 1.61 -4.91 -7.40
CA VAL A 41 0.55 -4.04 -7.93
C VAL A 41 0.65 -3.92 -9.45
N ILE A 42 1.85 -3.78 -10.01
CA ILE A 42 2.04 -3.71 -11.47
C ILE A 42 1.67 -5.04 -12.13
N VAL A 43 2.03 -6.19 -11.53
CA VAL A 43 1.61 -7.53 -12.00
C VAL A 43 0.08 -7.66 -12.00
N CYS A 44 -0.58 -7.19 -10.92
CA CYS A 44 -2.05 -7.19 -10.82
C CYS A 44 -2.70 -6.47 -12.00
N HIS A 45 -2.21 -5.28 -12.32
CA HIS A 45 -2.78 -4.49 -13.40
C HIS A 45 -2.40 -5.02 -14.79
N ALA A 46 -1.18 -5.56 -14.95
CA ALA A 46 -0.77 -6.24 -16.18
C ALA A 46 -1.62 -7.50 -16.45
N ALA A 47 -1.89 -8.29 -15.42
CA ALA A 47 -2.82 -9.43 -15.49
C ALA A 47 -4.25 -8.95 -15.81
N GLY A 48 -4.67 -7.82 -15.25
CA GLY A 48 -5.96 -7.20 -15.54
C GLY A 48 -6.12 -6.80 -17.01
N GLU A 49 -5.07 -6.26 -17.66
CA GLU A 49 -5.10 -5.95 -19.10
C GLU A 49 -5.22 -7.23 -19.96
N MET A 50 -4.51 -8.30 -19.61
CA MET A 50 -4.65 -9.58 -20.29
C MET A 50 -6.05 -10.19 -20.10
N MET A 51 -6.62 -10.08 -18.89
CA MET A 51 -7.95 -10.58 -18.58
C MET A 51 -9.04 -9.82 -19.34
N LYS A 52 -8.87 -8.51 -19.57
CA LYS A 52 -9.76 -7.72 -20.44
C LYS A 52 -9.73 -8.21 -21.89
N ALA A 53 -8.56 -8.59 -22.40
CA ALA A 53 -8.41 -9.05 -23.79
C ALA A 53 -9.19 -10.33 -24.09
N VAL A 54 -9.41 -11.21 -23.10
CA VAL A 54 -10.12 -12.50 -23.26
C VAL A 54 -11.55 -12.48 -22.71
N ASP A 55 -12.14 -11.30 -22.53
CA ASP A 55 -13.53 -11.09 -22.10
C ASP A 55 -13.94 -11.84 -20.81
N ARG A 56 -12.97 -12.18 -19.97
CA ARG A 56 -13.15 -12.79 -18.64
C ARG A 56 -14.02 -14.05 -18.57
N THR A 57 -14.17 -14.79 -19.65
CA THR A 57 -15.01 -16.00 -19.68
C THR A 57 -14.24 -17.20 -19.10
N PRO A 58 -14.60 -17.72 -17.90
CA PRO A 58 -13.89 -18.84 -17.27
C PRO A 58 -14.05 -20.17 -18.04
N ALA A 59 -15.15 -20.31 -18.82
CA ALA A 59 -15.51 -21.56 -19.44
C ALA A 59 -14.58 -21.98 -20.61
N GLU A 60 -13.88 -21.04 -21.23
CA GLU A 60 -13.03 -21.27 -22.39
C GLU A 60 -11.55 -20.91 -22.12
N GLY A 61 -11.13 -20.95 -20.86
CA GLY A 61 -9.83 -20.51 -20.39
C GLY A 61 -8.64 -20.97 -21.22
N GLY A 62 -8.23 -20.13 -22.19
CA GLY A 62 -7.02 -20.31 -22.97
C GLY A 62 -5.75 -19.90 -22.20
N PRO A 63 -4.59 -19.98 -22.85
CA PRO A 63 -3.30 -19.65 -22.23
C PRO A 63 -3.24 -18.24 -21.63
N VAL A 64 -3.86 -17.25 -22.28
CA VAL A 64 -3.91 -15.85 -21.80
C VAL A 64 -4.71 -15.74 -20.51
N TYR A 65 -5.88 -16.38 -20.44
CA TYR A 65 -6.70 -16.41 -19.24
C TYR A 65 -5.95 -17.01 -18.04
N TRP A 66 -5.37 -18.20 -18.20
CA TRP A 66 -4.68 -18.88 -17.09
C TRP A 66 -3.41 -18.16 -16.66
N THR A 67 -2.68 -17.55 -17.60
CA THR A 67 -1.51 -16.72 -17.30
C THR A 67 -1.91 -15.49 -16.52
N ALA A 68 -2.97 -14.81 -16.94
CA ALA A 68 -3.51 -13.64 -16.27
C ALA A 68 -4.03 -13.98 -14.87
N LEU A 69 -4.81 -15.07 -14.74
CA LEU A 69 -5.32 -15.53 -13.45
C LEU A 69 -4.19 -15.85 -12.46
N ALA A 70 -3.15 -16.57 -12.92
CA ALA A 70 -2.00 -16.89 -12.08
C ALA A 70 -1.25 -15.62 -11.61
N GLY A 71 -1.09 -14.64 -12.50
CA GLY A 71 -0.47 -13.36 -12.19
C GLY A 71 -1.30 -12.52 -11.22
N ASP A 72 -2.61 -12.43 -11.44
CA ASP A 72 -3.53 -11.70 -10.55
C ASP A 72 -3.53 -12.34 -9.16
N ALA A 73 -3.76 -13.64 -9.07
CA ALA A 73 -3.77 -14.39 -7.82
C ALA A 73 -2.49 -14.20 -7.00
N LEU A 74 -1.30 -14.22 -7.64
CA LEU A 74 -0.03 -13.98 -6.96
C LEU A 74 0.05 -12.58 -6.40
N SER A 75 -0.46 -11.61 -7.12
CA SER A 75 -0.36 -10.19 -6.82
C SER A 75 -1.35 -9.70 -5.76
N ARG A 76 -2.38 -10.49 -5.42
CA ARG A 76 -3.40 -10.12 -4.42
C ARG A 76 -2.84 -9.77 -3.05
N CYS A 77 -1.70 -10.28 -2.68
CA CYS A 77 -1.03 -9.94 -1.42
C CYS A 77 -0.46 -8.50 -1.39
N ALA A 78 -0.28 -7.84 -2.52
CA ALA A 78 0.43 -6.56 -2.61
C ALA A 78 -0.22 -5.45 -1.76
N VAL A 79 -1.54 -5.26 -1.87
CA VAL A 79 -2.29 -4.26 -1.09
C VAL A 79 -2.28 -4.59 0.41
N PRO A 80 -2.56 -5.83 0.86
CA PRO A 80 -2.36 -6.24 2.24
C PRO A 80 -0.97 -5.97 2.80
N LEU A 81 0.09 -6.23 2.01
CA LEU A 81 1.47 -5.96 2.43
C LEU A 81 1.73 -4.46 2.66
N PHE A 82 1.17 -3.59 1.83
CA PHE A 82 1.28 -2.15 2.06
C PHE A 82 0.59 -1.70 3.35
N PHE A 83 -0.61 -2.20 3.66
CA PHE A 83 -1.26 -1.93 4.95
C PHE A 83 -0.46 -2.49 6.12
N ALA A 84 0.11 -3.69 5.98
CA ALA A 84 0.97 -4.30 7.00
C ALA A 84 2.22 -3.44 7.30
N ILE A 85 2.91 -2.97 6.26
CA ILE A 85 4.06 -2.05 6.42
C ILE A 85 3.62 -0.73 7.06
N ALA A 86 2.49 -0.16 6.61
CA ALA A 86 1.96 1.07 7.15
C ALA A 86 1.65 0.97 8.65
N GLY A 87 1.00 -0.13 9.05
CA GLY A 87 0.72 -0.43 10.44
C GLY A 87 1.99 -0.54 11.28
N TRP A 88 3.00 -1.28 10.79
CA TRP A 88 4.28 -1.38 11.48
C TRP A 88 4.97 -0.01 11.62
N VAL A 89 5.01 0.80 10.57
CA VAL A 89 5.62 2.14 10.60
C VAL A 89 4.93 3.05 11.60
N VAL A 90 3.60 3.00 11.69
CA VAL A 90 2.83 3.90 12.56
C VAL A 90 2.80 3.41 14.00
N LEU A 91 2.55 2.11 14.21
CA LEU A 91 2.32 1.55 15.55
C LEU A 91 3.63 1.16 16.27
N SER A 92 4.66 0.72 15.54
CA SER A 92 5.95 0.29 16.10
C SER A 92 7.05 1.35 15.95
N GLY A 93 6.82 2.39 15.12
CA GLY A 93 7.75 3.51 14.94
C GLY A 93 7.68 4.52 16.08
N ALA A 94 8.51 5.57 15.97
CA ALA A 94 8.44 6.69 16.90
C ALA A 94 7.08 7.40 16.80
N PRO A 95 6.36 7.59 17.92
CA PRO A 95 5.07 8.25 17.91
C PRO A 95 5.19 9.69 17.38
N PRO A 96 4.20 10.20 16.66
CA PRO A 96 4.20 11.61 16.29
C PRO A 96 4.17 12.47 17.56
N ARG A 97 4.86 13.62 17.51
CA ARG A 97 4.92 14.53 18.66
C ARG A 97 3.59 15.27 18.88
N ASP A 98 2.93 15.60 17.79
CA ASP A 98 1.71 16.40 17.75
C ASP A 98 0.88 16.16 16.46
N GLY A 99 -0.27 16.82 16.36
CA GLY A 99 -1.13 16.80 15.18
C GLY A 99 -0.48 17.41 13.93
N GLY A 100 0.46 18.32 14.09
CA GLY A 100 1.22 18.93 12.98
C GLY A 100 2.08 17.89 12.25
N GLN A 101 2.64 16.93 12.96
CA GLN A 101 3.38 15.83 12.35
C GLN A 101 2.46 14.86 11.61
N ILE A 102 1.25 14.61 12.10
CA ILE A 102 0.23 13.85 11.39
C ILE A 102 -0.11 14.55 10.07
N ARG A 103 -0.39 15.87 10.12
CA ARG A 103 -0.68 16.67 8.91
C ARG A 103 0.45 16.59 7.89
N LYS A 104 1.71 16.71 8.31
CA LYS A 104 2.88 16.58 7.43
C LYS A 104 2.99 15.18 6.81
N ARG A 105 2.64 14.13 7.58
CA ARG A 105 2.63 12.74 7.09
C ARG A 105 1.54 12.56 6.04
N LEU A 106 0.32 13.03 6.30
CA LEU A 106 -0.79 12.94 5.36
C LEU A 106 -0.55 13.78 4.10
N ALA A 107 0.02 14.98 4.22
CA ALA A 107 0.33 15.84 3.09
C ALA A 107 1.30 15.18 2.08
N ARG A 108 2.23 14.34 2.54
CA ARG A 108 3.13 13.57 1.67
C ARG A 108 2.42 12.52 0.82
N ILE A 109 1.18 12.20 1.14
CA ILE A 109 0.35 11.25 0.41
C ILE A 109 -0.68 12.00 -0.42
N VAL A 110 -1.41 12.92 0.21
CA VAL A 110 -2.53 13.64 -0.41
C VAL A 110 -2.07 14.59 -1.50
N VAL A 111 -0.89 15.26 -1.34
CA VAL A 111 -0.39 16.19 -2.37
C VAL A 111 -0.03 15.45 -3.66
N PRO A 112 0.80 14.40 -3.66
CA PRO A 112 1.04 13.63 -4.89
C PRO A 112 -0.25 13.01 -5.45
N MET A 113 -1.13 12.48 -4.60
CA MET A 113 -2.41 11.94 -5.01
C MET A 113 -3.25 12.97 -5.79
N ALA A 114 -3.36 14.21 -5.30
CA ALA A 114 -4.09 15.27 -5.98
C ALA A 114 -3.44 15.65 -7.33
N VAL A 115 -2.11 15.75 -7.36
CA VAL A 115 -1.36 16.02 -8.61
C VAL A 115 -1.61 14.93 -9.64
N TRP A 116 -1.54 13.66 -9.22
CA TRP A 116 -1.78 12.53 -10.12
C TRP A 116 -3.25 12.37 -10.52
N THR A 117 -4.20 12.75 -9.67
CA THR A 117 -5.61 12.82 -10.07
C THR A 117 -5.78 13.78 -11.25
N VAL A 118 -5.20 14.99 -11.16
CA VAL A 118 -5.24 15.96 -12.26
C VAL A 118 -4.49 15.43 -13.50
N ALA A 119 -3.33 14.81 -13.31
CA ALA A 119 -2.56 14.23 -14.41
C ALA A 119 -3.33 13.12 -15.16
N TYR A 120 -4.05 12.25 -14.42
CA TYR A 120 -4.86 11.22 -15.05
C TYR A 120 -6.14 11.75 -15.74
N LEU A 121 -6.75 12.79 -15.19
CA LEU A 121 -7.86 13.46 -15.88
C LEU A 121 -7.40 14.10 -17.19
N ALA A 122 -6.22 14.73 -17.18
CA ALA A 122 -5.62 15.28 -18.40
C ALA A 122 -5.21 14.18 -19.40
N TRP A 123 -4.66 13.07 -18.91
CA TRP A 123 -4.30 11.91 -19.73
C TRP A 123 -5.51 11.28 -20.42
N ASP A 124 -6.61 11.14 -19.68
CA ASP A 124 -7.87 10.65 -20.18
C ASP A 124 -8.48 11.56 -21.24
N TRP A 125 -8.48 12.87 -20.97
CA TRP A 125 -8.94 13.89 -21.92
C TRP A 125 -8.14 13.90 -23.23
N ILE A 126 -6.80 13.78 -23.15
CA ILE A 126 -5.93 13.75 -24.37
C ILE A 126 -6.21 12.50 -25.22
N ARG A 127 -6.54 11.38 -24.58
CA ARG A 127 -6.78 10.10 -25.24
C ARG A 127 -8.23 9.89 -25.67
N ASP A 128 -9.13 10.77 -25.26
CA ASP A 128 -10.59 10.59 -25.44
C ASP A 128 -11.07 9.19 -24.99
N ALA A 129 -10.55 8.76 -23.83
CA ALA A 129 -10.72 7.38 -23.36
C ALA A 129 -12.04 7.13 -22.65
N ASN A 130 -12.70 8.16 -22.14
CA ASN A 130 -14.01 8.10 -21.49
C ASN A 130 -15.03 8.97 -22.21
N SER A 131 -16.27 8.46 -22.31
CA SER A 131 -17.42 9.18 -22.86
C SER A 131 -17.98 10.27 -21.94
N ASP A 132 -17.65 10.21 -20.64
CA ASP A 132 -18.15 11.14 -19.65
C ASP A 132 -17.38 12.46 -19.68
N PRO A 133 -18.05 13.62 -19.48
CA PRO A 133 -17.37 14.91 -19.43
C PRO A 133 -16.31 14.96 -18.34
N THR A 134 -15.14 15.51 -18.64
CA THR A 134 -14.01 15.64 -17.68
C THR A 134 -14.42 16.34 -16.38
N ARG A 135 -15.39 17.27 -16.44
CA ARG A 135 -15.93 17.95 -15.26
C ARG A 135 -16.60 16.94 -14.30
N ASP A 136 -17.34 15.99 -14.83
CA ASP A 136 -18.07 15.00 -14.02
C ASP A 136 -17.09 13.97 -13.44
N LEU A 137 -16.07 13.58 -14.23
CA LEU A 137 -14.96 12.75 -13.73
C LEU A 137 -14.18 13.45 -12.62
N ALA A 138 -13.94 14.77 -12.74
CA ALA A 138 -13.27 15.55 -11.70
C ALA A 138 -14.13 15.68 -10.43
N TRP A 139 -15.44 15.82 -10.59
CA TRP A 139 -16.36 15.83 -9.47
C TRP A 139 -16.37 14.48 -8.73
N ASP A 140 -16.47 13.37 -9.46
CA ASP A 140 -16.39 12.02 -8.90
C ASP A 140 -15.07 11.79 -8.14
N ALA A 141 -13.96 12.35 -8.66
CA ALA A 141 -12.65 12.23 -8.03
C ALA A 141 -12.58 12.87 -6.64
N LEU A 142 -13.32 13.96 -6.37
CA LEU A 142 -13.40 14.56 -5.03
C LEU A 142 -13.98 13.59 -4.00
N PHE A 143 -14.91 12.75 -4.43
CA PHE A 143 -15.53 11.71 -3.59
C PHE A 143 -14.73 10.40 -3.55
N GLY A 144 -13.67 10.29 -4.34
CA GLY A 144 -12.78 9.12 -4.36
C GLY A 144 -13.03 8.12 -5.48
N SER A 145 -13.85 8.47 -6.45
CA SER A 145 -14.04 7.67 -7.66
C SER A 145 -13.22 8.25 -8.82
N VAL A 146 -11.94 7.90 -8.90
CA VAL A 146 -11.06 8.33 -10.00
C VAL A 146 -11.10 7.28 -11.09
N ARG A 147 -12.10 7.33 -11.97
CA ARG A 147 -12.27 6.33 -13.04
C ARG A 147 -11.07 6.22 -13.99
N PRO A 148 -10.42 7.33 -14.45
CA PRO A 148 -9.21 7.26 -15.25
C PRO A 148 -8.01 6.69 -14.48
N ALA A 149 -8.04 6.72 -13.15
CA ALA A 149 -6.96 6.26 -12.27
C ALA A 149 -7.52 5.42 -11.13
N PHE A 150 -8.28 4.40 -11.47
CA PHE A 150 -8.99 3.56 -10.51
C PHE A 150 -8.08 2.99 -9.41
N HIS A 151 -6.80 2.76 -9.69
CA HIS A 151 -5.83 2.28 -8.70
C HIS A 151 -5.65 3.23 -7.51
N LEU A 152 -5.97 4.53 -7.65
CA LEU A 152 -5.88 5.49 -6.55
C LEU A 152 -6.89 5.20 -5.42
N TRP A 153 -7.88 4.32 -5.62
CA TRP A 153 -8.81 3.89 -4.57
C TRP A 153 -8.09 3.48 -3.27
N TYR A 154 -6.91 2.87 -3.40
CA TYR A 154 -6.08 2.47 -2.27
C TYR A 154 -5.70 3.67 -1.39
N LEU A 155 -5.37 4.83 -1.99
CA LEU A 155 -4.97 6.02 -1.23
C LEU A 155 -6.16 6.64 -0.49
N TYR A 156 -7.35 6.59 -1.07
CA TYR A 156 -8.57 7.04 -0.40
C TYR A 156 -8.87 6.21 0.86
N ALA A 157 -8.58 4.93 0.86
CA ALA A 157 -8.67 4.08 2.05
C ALA A 157 -7.46 4.24 2.99
N TYR A 158 -6.26 4.43 2.43
CA TYR A 158 -5.00 4.51 3.17
C TYR A 158 -4.94 5.74 4.09
N VAL A 159 -5.39 6.90 3.59
CA VAL A 159 -5.36 8.17 4.35
C VAL A 159 -6.17 8.07 5.65
N PRO A 160 -7.45 7.63 5.67
CA PRO A 160 -8.20 7.46 6.91
C PRO A 160 -7.59 6.41 7.85
N VAL A 161 -7.03 5.31 7.32
CA VAL A 161 -6.32 4.30 8.14
C VAL A 161 -5.12 4.93 8.86
N ILE A 162 -4.26 5.65 8.15
CA ILE A 162 -3.10 6.33 8.75
C ILE A 162 -3.53 7.38 9.77
N LEU A 163 -4.60 8.11 9.49
CA LEU A 163 -5.17 9.08 10.43
C LEU A 163 -5.63 8.39 11.71
N LEU A 164 -6.44 7.32 11.59
CA LEU A 164 -6.93 6.53 12.73
C LEU A 164 -5.78 5.99 13.59
N LEU A 165 -4.83 5.30 12.97
CA LEU A 165 -3.69 4.72 13.70
C LEU A 165 -2.83 5.80 14.37
N SER A 166 -2.63 6.94 13.70
CA SER A 166 -1.85 8.06 14.27
C SER A 166 -2.57 8.72 15.44
N VAL A 167 -3.89 8.88 15.38
CA VAL A 167 -4.72 9.37 16.50
C VAL A 167 -4.63 8.38 17.67
N ALA A 168 -4.79 7.09 17.43
CA ALA A 168 -4.72 6.05 18.46
C ALA A 168 -3.37 6.06 19.19
N VAL A 169 -2.25 6.20 18.44
CA VAL A 169 -0.89 6.30 19.02
C VAL A 169 -0.73 7.57 19.89
N LEU A 170 -1.27 8.71 19.45
CA LEU A 170 -1.20 9.95 20.24
C LEU A 170 -2.04 9.87 21.51
N VAL A 171 -3.26 9.34 21.42
CA VAL A 171 -4.14 9.14 22.58
C VAL A 171 -3.50 8.19 23.60
N ARG A 172 -2.91 7.08 23.12
CA ARG A 172 -2.14 6.15 23.99
C ARG A 172 -0.96 6.84 24.68
N ALA A 173 -0.34 7.81 24.01
CA ALA A 173 0.75 8.61 24.58
C ALA A 173 0.28 9.78 25.46
N GLY A 174 -1.01 9.81 25.87
CA GLY A 174 -1.59 10.85 26.72
C GLY A 174 -1.80 12.19 26.01
N LYS A 175 -1.71 12.23 24.68
CA LYS A 175 -1.95 13.45 23.88
C LYS A 175 -3.44 13.57 23.51
N ARG A 176 -3.86 14.79 23.23
CA ARG A 176 -5.25 15.11 22.82
C ARG A 176 -5.26 15.76 21.44
N PRO A 177 -5.19 14.96 20.33
CA PRO A 177 -5.10 15.49 18.96
C PRO A 177 -6.48 15.91 18.45
N TRP A 178 -7.11 16.93 19.04
CA TRP A 178 -8.49 17.35 18.75
C TRP A 178 -8.76 17.56 17.27
N GLY A 179 -7.88 18.28 16.54
CA GLY A 179 -8.07 18.52 15.11
C GLY A 179 -8.01 17.24 14.25
N ALA A 180 -7.11 16.30 14.58
CA ALA A 180 -7.03 15.02 13.88
C ALA A 180 -8.22 14.11 14.24
N GLY A 181 -8.67 14.14 15.49
CA GLY A 181 -9.88 13.45 15.94
C GLY A 181 -11.15 13.98 15.26
N ALA A 182 -11.28 15.31 15.16
CA ALA A 182 -12.40 15.94 14.45
C ALA A 182 -12.39 15.57 12.95
N ALA A 183 -11.22 15.57 12.30
CA ALA A 183 -11.10 15.14 10.90
C ALA A 183 -11.51 13.65 10.71
N LEU A 184 -11.10 12.78 11.65
CA LEU A 184 -11.50 11.37 11.62
C LEU A 184 -13.01 11.20 11.80
N LEU A 185 -13.61 11.95 12.74
CA LEU A 185 -15.05 11.95 12.95
C LEU A 185 -15.81 12.48 11.71
N ALA A 186 -15.32 13.56 11.11
CA ALA A 186 -15.90 14.11 9.87
C ALA A 186 -15.88 13.07 8.74
N LEU A 187 -14.75 12.37 8.53
CA LEU A 187 -14.67 11.29 7.55
C LEU A 187 -15.61 10.13 7.85
N ALA A 188 -15.80 9.78 9.12
CA ALA A 188 -16.70 8.70 9.53
C ALA A 188 -18.19 9.06 9.32
N LEU A 189 -18.57 10.32 9.54
CA LEU A 189 -19.96 10.80 9.38
C LEU A 189 -20.31 11.21 7.94
N ALA A 190 -19.31 11.55 7.12
CA ALA A 190 -19.51 12.05 5.77
C ALA A 190 -20.42 11.17 4.89
N PRO A 191 -20.29 9.83 4.85
CA PRO A 191 -21.15 8.99 4.01
C PRO A 191 -22.64 9.16 4.33
N THR A 192 -22.97 9.18 5.63
CA THR A 192 -24.36 9.32 6.09
C THR A 192 -24.88 10.73 5.81
N LEU A 193 -24.12 11.76 6.19
CA LEU A 193 -24.52 13.15 5.99
C LEU A 193 -24.70 13.49 4.51
N LEU A 194 -23.79 13.04 3.65
CA LEU A 194 -23.90 13.26 2.21
C LEU A 194 -25.08 12.49 1.61
N GLY A 195 -25.33 11.26 2.08
CA GLY A 195 -26.48 10.46 1.66
C GLY A 195 -27.82 11.10 2.05
N ASP A 196 -27.91 11.64 3.26
CA ASP A 196 -29.11 12.33 3.72
C ASP A 196 -29.33 13.66 2.98
N LEU A 197 -28.26 14.43 2.77
CA LEU A 197 -28.30 15.66 2.00
C LEU A 197 -28.72 15.41 0.54
N ALA A 198 -28.19 14.37 -0.09
CA ALA A 198 -28.56 13.96 -1.44
C ALA A 198 -30.07 13.65 -1.55
N ARG A 199 -30.63 12.94 -0.55
CA ARG A 199 -32.06 12.66 -0.49
C ARG A 199 -32.92 13.92 -0.28
N LEU A 200 -32.46 14.81 0.62
CA LEU A 200 -33.20 16.05 0.92
C LEU A 200 -33.24 17.02 -0.26
N LEU A 201 -32.16 17.07 -1.04
CA LEU A 201 -32.03 17.99 -2.18
C LEU A 201 -32.41 17.36 -3.52
N ASP A 202 -32.80 16.09 -3.51
CA ASP A 202 -33.07 15.28 -4.72
C ASP A 202 -31.91 15.36 -5.75
N VAL A 203 -30.67 15.26 -5.25
CA VAL A 203 -29.48 15.30 -6.09
C VAL A 203 -28.72 13.97 -6.01
N ARG A 204 -28.10 13.58 -7.11
CA ARG A 204 -27.25 12.40 -7.13
C ARG A 204 -25.81 12.80 -6.78
N LEU A 205 -25.28 12.25 -5.69
CA LEU A 205 -23.88 12.38 -5.31
C LEU A 205 -23.11 11.09 -5.60
N PRO A 206 -21.83 11.19 -5.99
CA PRO A 206 -20.96 10.01 -6.14
C PRO A 206 -20.79 9.27 -4.81
N PRO A 207 -20.51 7.95 -4.83
CA PRO A 207 -20.18 7.20 -3.63
C PRO A 207 -18.95 7.78 -2.92
N PHE A 208 -19.05 7.94 -1.60
CA PHE A 208 -17.96 8.46 -0.79
C PHE A 208 -16.94 7.36 -0.51
N ALA A 209 -15.71 7.48 -1.04
CA ALA A 209 -14.66 6.47 -0.95
C ALA A 209 -13.55 6.79 0.06
N TRP A 210 -13.57 7.95 0.74
CA TRP A 210 -12.65 8.29 1.82
C TRP A 210 -12.99 7.52 3.11
N GLN A 211 -13.01 6.21 3.00
CA GLN A 211 -13.36 5.31 4.09
C GLN A 211 -12.52 4.04 4.00
N PHE A 212 -12.49 3.29 5.09
CA PHE A 212 -11.81 2.00 5.16
C PHE A 212 -12.73 0.93 5.71
N GLY A 213 -12.51 -0.30 5.28
CA GLY A 213 -13.14 -1.47 5.88
C GLY A 213 -12.29 -2.05 7.02
N VAL A 214 -12.84 -3.00 7.74
CA VAL A 214 -12.17 -3.65 8.87
C VAL A 214 -10.87 -4.34 8.44
N TYR A 215 -10.84 -4.93 7.25
CA TYR A 215 -9.68 -5.69 6.77
C TYR A 215 -8.41 -4.85 6.65
N GLN A 216 -8.48 -3.58 6.24
CA GLN A 216 -7.30 -2.70 6.16
C GLN A 216 -6.67 -2.49 7.55
N ILE A 217 -7.53 -2.30 8.58
CA ILE A 217 -7.06 -2.16 9.97
C ILE A 217 -6.44 -3.47 10.44
N VAL A 218 -7.09 -4.61 10.15
CA VAL A 218 -6.57 -5.93 10.51
C VAL A 218 -5.20 -6.17 9.90
N TYR A 219 -5.00 -5.89 8.61
CA TYR A 219 -3.68 -6.01 7.98
C TYR A 219 -2.65 -5.07 8.58
N ALA A 220 -3.03 -3.83 8.92
CA ALA A 220 -2.12 -2.88 9.55
C ALA A 220 -1.69 -3.35 10.95
N VAL A 221 -2.62 -3.83 11.76
CA VAL A 221 -2.33 -4.37 13.10
C VAL A 221 -1.53 -5.66 13.01
N ALA A 222 -1.93 -6.60 12.15
CA ALA A 222 -1.20 -7.84 11.91
C ALA A 222 0.24 -7.56 11.45
N GLY A 223 0.43 -6.61 10.54
CA GLY A 223 1.75 -6.18 10.11
C GLY A 223 2.60 -5.62 11.24
N ALA A 224 2.02 -4.78 12.12
CA ALA A 224 2.72 -4.27 13.29
C ALA A 224 3.17 -5.40 14.22
N VAL A 225 2.33 -6.41 14.45
CA VAL A 225 2.65 -7.58 15.29
C VAL A 225 3.71 -8.44 14.61
N LEU A 226 3.47 -8.90 13.37
CA LEU A 226 4.33 -9.87 12.68
C LEU A 226 5.73 -9.32 12.38
N LEU A 227 5.83 -8.06 11.92
CA LEU A 227 7.13 -7.42 11.64
C LEU A 227 7.91 -7.05 12.90
N SER A 228 7.25 -6.98 14.06
CA SER A 228 7.88 -6.75 15.36
C SER A 228 8.39 -8.03 16.03
N LEU A 229 8.09 -9.21 15.50
CA LEU A 229 8.57 -10.48 16.04
C LEU A 229 10.11 -10.50 16.12
N PRO A 230 10.68 -11.09 17.19
CA PRO A 230 12.12 -11.19 17.34
C PRO A 230 12.71 -12.10 16.26
N GLY A 231 13.97 -11.82 15.86
CA GLY A 231 14.65 -12.60 14.82
C GLY A 231 14.70 -14.10 15.12
N SER A 232 14.83 -14.48 16.38
CA SER A 232 14.80 -15.89 16.84
C SER A 232 13.48 -16.61 16.52
N ALA A 233 12.37 -15.89 16.47
CA ALA A 233 11.05 -16.46 16.14
C ALA A 233 10.86 -16.68 14.63
N VAL A 234 11.50 -15.88 13.77
CA VAL A 234 11.27 -15.90 12.32
C VAL A 234 12.48 -16.38 11.51
N ALA A 235 13.70 -16.22 12.01
CA ALA A 235 14.92 -16.64 11.32
C ALA A 235 15.06 -18.18 11.34
N GLY A 236 15.61 -18.72 10.25
CA GLY A 236 15.86 -20.15 10.09
C GLY A 236 15.45 -20.63 8.69
N ARG A 237 16.36 -21.37 8.04
CA ARG A 237 16.13 -21.85 6.68
C ARG A 237 14.88 -22.74 6.58
N GLY A 238 14.71 -23.67 7.52
CA GLY A 238 13.55 -24.56 7.54
C GLY A 238 12.22 -23.83 7.71
N ARG A 239 12.14 -22.86 8.64
CA ARG A 239 10.93 -22.05 8.82
C ARG A 239 10.57 -21.23 7.59
N ARG A 240 11.56 -20.65 6.92
CA ARG A 240 11.33 -19.92 5.67
C ARG A 240 10.81 -20.81 4.56
N LEU A 241 11.31 -22.03 4.44
CA LEU A 241 10.79 -23.00 3.48
C LEU A 241 9.33 -23.34 3.78
N VAL A 242 8.96 -23.49 5.06
CA VAL A 242 7.55 -23.70 5.46
C VAL A 242 6.68 -22.52 5.06
N TRP A 243 7.13 -21.28 5.32
CA TRP A 243 6.37 -20.08 4.93
C TRP A 243 6.27 -19.93 3.41
N LEU A 244 7.32 -20.25 2.66
CA LEU A 244 7.30 -20.22 1.18
C LEU A 244 6.37 -21.30 0.62
N ALA A 245 6.41 -22.52 1.18
CA ALA A 245 5.48 -23.59 0.81
C ALA A 245 4.03 -23.21 1.12
N GLY A 246 3.78 -22.64 2.32
CA GLY A 246 2.48 -22.08 2.68
C GLY A 246 2.03 -20.98 1.73
N GLY A 247 2.95 -20.11 1.31
CA GLY A 247 2.68 -19.07 0.31
C GLY A 247 2.32 -19.64 -1.07
N LEU A 248 3.00 -20.69 -1.51
CA LEU A 248 2.69 -21.37 -2.76
C LEU A 248 1.29 -22.04 -2.70
N CYS A 249 0.98 -22.71 -1.59
CA CYS A 249 -0.36 -23.27 -1.38
C CYS A 249 -1.44 -22.18 -1.34
N ALA A 250 -1.18 -21.07 -0.64
CA ALA A 250 -2.11 -19.96 -0.58
C ALA A 250 -2.32 -19.28 -1.94
N TRP A 251 -1.26 -19.12 -2.73
CA TRP A 251 -1.37 -18.66 -4.11
C TRP A 251 -2.28 -19.56 -4.96
N GLY A 252 -2.06 -20.88 -4.91
CA GLY A 252 -2.94 -21.84 -5.58
C GLY A 252 -4.40 -21.75 -5.10
N ALA A 253 -4.61 -21.56 -3.79
CA ALA A 253 -5.94 -21.37 -3.22
C ALA A 253 -6.61 -20.07 -3.70
N VAL A 254 -5.84 -18.96 -3.83
CA VAL A 254 -6.36 -17.69 -4.42
C VAL A 254 -6.75 -17.94 -5.88
N ALA A 255 -5.90 -18.59 -6.69
CA ALA A 255 -6.19 -18.88 -8.09
C ALA A 255 -7.45 -19.74 -8.25
N VAL A 256 -7.63 -20.77 -7.42
CA VAL A 256 -8.84 -21.60 -7.40
C VAL A 256 -10.06 -20.78 -7.00
N TYR A 257 -9.93 -19.91 -5.98
CA TYR A 257 -11.01 -19.05 -5.54
C TYR A 257 -11.43 -18.08 -6.67
N GLU A 258 -10.47 -17.46 -7.37
CA GLU A 258 -10.74 -16.54 -8.48
C GLU A 258 -11.40 -17.24 -9.68
N HIS A 259 -10.97 -18.46 -9.95
CA HIS A 259 -11.56 -19.23 -11.05
C HIS A 259 -12.98 -19.73 -10.73
N ARG A 260 -13.24 -20.18 -9.49
CA ARG A 260 -14.47 -20.90 -9.14
C ARG A 260 -15.52 -20.07 -8.40
N VAL A 261 -15.10 -19.04 -7.68
CA VAL A 261 -15.98 -18.32 -6.75
C VAL A 261 -16.19 -16.87 -7.16
N HIS A 262 -15.13 -16.09 -7.23
CA HIS A 262 -15.23 -14.65 -7.47
C HIS A 262 -13.91 -14.06 -7.98
N PHE A 263 -13.96 -13.46 -9.17
CA PHE A 263 -12.85 -12.70 -9.74
C PHE A 263 -13.16 -11.19 -9.74
N PRO A 264 -12.23 -10.35 -9.26
CA PRO A 264 -11.01 -10.69 -8.53
C PRO A 264 -11.29 -11.04 -7.05
N SER A 265 -10.41 -11.85 -6.41
CA SER A 265 -10.55 -12.19 -4.98
C SER A 265 -10.62 -10.94 -4.11
N PRO A 266 -11.63 -10.82 -3.22
CA PRO A 266 -11.67 -9.71 -2.28
C PRO A 266 -10.46 -9.71 -1.33
N TYR A 267 -9.90 -8.53 -1.04
CA TYR A 267 -8.80 -8.41 -0.09
C TYR A 267 -9.15 -8.88 1.34
N ALA A 268 -10.43 -8.88 1.67
CA ALA A 268 -10.94 -9.41 2.95
C ALA A 268 -11.02 -10.94 3.01
N SER A 269 -10.73 -11.66 1.91
CA SER A 269 -10.81 -13.12 1.89
C SER A 269 -9.69 -13.79 2.70
N LEU A 270 -10.01 -14.93 3.30
CA LEU A 270 -9.05 -15.72 4.07
C LEU A 270 -7.84 -16.16 3.22
N VAL A 271 -8.08 -16.55 1.97
CA VAL A 271 -7.01 -17.03 1.08
C VAL A 271 -5.99 -15.93 0.75
N VAL A 272 -6.45 -14.68 0.56
CA VAL A 272 -5.57 -13.52 0.36
C VAL A 272 -4.83 -13.17 1.66
N ALA A 273 -5.49 -13.28 2.82
CA ALA A 273 -4.85 -13.04 4.11
C ALA A 273 -3.74 -14.07 4.41
N LEU A 274 -3.97 -15.35 4.08
CA LEU A 274 -2.96 -16.40 4.19
C LEU A 274 -1.79 -16.16 3.25
N LEU A 275 -2.04 -15.78 1.99
CA LEU A 275 -0.99 -15.44 1.03
C LEU A 275 -0.13 -14.27 1.52
N ALA A 276 -0.77 -13.18 1.96
CA ALA A 276 -0.06 -12.02 2.47
C ALA A 276 0.74 -12.33 3.75
N GLY A 277 0.15 -13.06 4.69
CA GLY A 277 0.78 -13.44 5.96
C GLY A 277 1.98 -14.35 5.76
N THR A 278 1.86 -15.39 4.91
CA THR A 278 2.95 -16.33 4.62
C THR A 278 4.11 -15.64 3.91
N LEU A 279 3.85 -14.77 2.93
CA LEU A 279 4.88 -14.01 2.24
C LEU A 279 5.55 -13.00 3.19
N LEU A 280 4.78 -12.30 4.02
CA LEU A 280 5.32 -11.39 5.02
C LEU A 280 6.27 -12.13 5.97
N MET A 281 5.89 -13.31 6.46
CA MET A 281 6.70 -14.13 7.35
C MET A 281 7.94 -14.71 6.65
N ALA A 282 7.83 -15.13 5.39
CA ALA A 282 8.97 -15.62 4.60
C ALA A 282 10.04 -14.53 4.41
N LEU A 283 9.62 -13.28 4.22
CA LEU A 283 10.50 -12.14 3.97
C LEU A 283 10.94 -11.43 5.26
N ASN A 284 10.23 -11.57 6.38
CA ASN A 284 10.55 -10.91 7.64
C ASN A 284 11.97 -11.28 8.10
N ARG A 285 12.78 -10.24 8.41
CA ARG A 285 14.16 -10.39 8.85
C ARG A 285 15.06 -11.16 7.86
N ILE A 286 14.74 -11.16 6.56
CA ILE A 286 15.65 -11.71 5.55
C ILE A 286 16.90 -10.84 5.45
N ARG A 287 18.05 -11.48 5.39
CA ARG A 287 19.33 -10.75 5.24
C ARG A 287 19.50 -10.31 3.80
N VAL A 288 19.48 -9.00 3.56
CA VAL A 288 19.82 -8.41 2.27
C VAL A 288 21.33 -8.23 2.20
N PRO A 289 22.03 -8.81 1.19
CA PRO A 289 23.46 -8.62 1.01
C PRO A 289 23.82 -7.14 0.88
N GLU A 290 24.94 -6.72 1.46
CA GLU A 290 25.33 -5.30 1.57
C GLU A 290 25.42 -4.60 0.22
N ARG A 291 25.91 -5.29 -0.79
CA ARG A 291 26.01 -4.77 -2.17
C ARG A 291 24.67 -4.31 -2.76
N PHE A 292 23.56 -4.89 -2.33
CA PHE A 292 22.21 -4.55 -2.83
C PHE A 292 21.48 -3.51 -1.99
N ARG A 293 21.94 -3.26 -0.74
CA ARG A 293 21.26 -2.34 0.19
C ARG A 293 21.08 -0.92 -0.37
N PRO A 294 22.10 -0.29 -1.02
CA PRO A 294 21.95 1.06 -1.56
C PRO A 294 20.94 1.14 -2.72
N LEU A 295 20.90 0.13 -3.59
CA LEU A 295 19.93 0.06 -4.67
C LEU A 295 18.53 -0.15 -4.12
N LEU A 296 18.37 -1.11 -3.21
CA LEU A 296 17.10 -1.42 -2.58
C LEU A 296 16.50 -0.21 -1.85
N GLY A 297 17.30 0.52 -1.08
CA GLY A 297 16.85 1.74 -0.40
C GLY A 297 16.38 2.82 -1.38
N ARG A 298 17.06 2.99 -2.53
CA ARG A 298 16.64 3.91 -3.59
C ARG A 298 15.31 3.47 -4.23
N LEU A 299 15.17 2.20 -4.55
CA LEU A 299 13.93 1.65 -5.11
C LEU A 299 12.76 1.74 -4.10
N ALA A 300 13.01 1.40 -2.84
CA ALA A 300 11.99 1.54 -1.79
C ALA A 300 11.55 3.00 -1.61
N GLY A 301 12.47 3.95 -1.73
CA GLY A 301 12.16 5.39 -1.72
C GLY A 301 11.34 5.84 -2.94
N ALA A 302 11.54 5.21 -4.10
CA ALA A 302 10.84 5.52 -5.34
C ALA A 302 9.52 4.76 -5.52
N SER A 303 9.22 3.78 -4.65
CA SER A 303 8.07 2.87 -4.80
C SER A 303 6.73 3.58 -4.86
N PHE A 304 6.54 4.65 -4.09
CA PHE A 304 5.29 5.42 -4.08
C PHE A 304 5.09 6.16 -5.39
N GLY A 305 6.13 6.83 -5.90
CA GLY A 305 6.07 7.49 -7.19
C GLY A 305 5.85 6.50 -8.34
N ALA A 306 6.54 5.35 -8.32
CA ALA A 306 6.34 4.30 -9.30
C ALA A 306 4.89 3.77 -9.27
N TYR A 307 4.31 3.59 -8.07
CA TYR A 307 2.90 3.24 -7.90
C TYR A 307 1.97 4.30 -8.53
N LEU A 308 2.26 5.57 -8.39
CA LEU A 308 1.39 6.63 -8.91
C LEU A 308 1.35 6.68 -10.44
N VAL A 309 2.47 6.42 -11.12
CA VAL A 309 2.58 6.59 -12.58
C VAL A 309 2.35 5.32 -13.40
N HIS A 310 2.44 4.13 -12.77
CA HIS A 310 2.55 2.87 -13.51
C HIS A 310 1.40 2.62 -14.50
N LEU A 311 0.19 3.06 -14.20
CA LEU A 311 -0.97 2.81 -15.07
C LEU A 311 -0.83 3.54 -16.42
N MET A 312 -0.27 4.75 -16.46
CA MET A 312 0.00 5.44 -17.74
C MET A 312 0.97 4.63 -18.63
N PHE A 313 2.05 4.12 -18.04
CA PHE A 313 2.99 3.27 -18.80
C PHE A 313 2.38 1.94 -19.19
N LEU A 314 1.61 1.33 -18.30
CA LEU A 314 0.92 0.09 -18.57
C LEU A 314 -0.01 0.22 -19.78
N GLU A 315 -0.88 1.22 -19.78
CA GLU A 315 -1.82 1.50 -20.86
C GLU A 315 -1.13 1.84 -22.17
N ALA A 316 0.03 2.50 -22.12
CA ALA A 316 0.80 2.82 -23.33
C ALA A 316 1.49 1.58 -23.94
N VAL A 317 1.86 0.59 -23.11
CA VAL A 317 2.63 -0.59 -23.54
C VAL A 317 1.72 -1.78 -23.85
N ALA A 318 0.62 -1.96 -23.11
CA ALA A 318 -0.26 -3.12 -23.20
C ALA A 318 -0.73 -3.45 -24.63
N PRO A 319 -1.13 -2.49 -25.50
CA PRO A 319 -1.60 -2.80 -26.85
C PRO A 319 -0.55 -3.47 -27.75
N ARG A 320 0.73 -3.41 -27.37
CA ARG A 320 1.84 -4.01 -28.14
C ARG A 320 2.23 -5.41 -27.66
N LEU A 321 1.88 -5.76 -26.45
CA LEU A 321 2.34 -6.99 -25.78
C LEU A 321 1.22 -7.96 -25.44
N VAL A 322 -0.05 -7.52 -25.45
CA VAL A 322 -1.21 -8.34 -25.13
C VAL A 322 -1.94 -8.72 -26.39
N SER A 323 -2.14 -10.03 -26.60
CA SER A 323 -2.97 -10.60 -27.67
C SER A 323 -3.87 -11.67 -27.09
N ALA A 324 -5.16 -11.65 -27.43
CA ALA A 324 -6.15 -12.61 -26.98
C ALA A 324 -5.84 -14.05 -27.44
N ASP A 325 -5.28 -14.18 -28.63
CA ASP A 325 -5.02 -15.48 -29.29
C ASP A 325 -3.62 -16.03 -29.00
N ALA A 326 -2.90 -15.46 -28.01
CA ALA A 326 -1.53 -15.88 -27.71
C ALA A 326 -1.49 -17.31 -27.15
N GLY A 327 -0.62 -18.15 -27.70
CA GLY A 327 -0.29 -19.46 -27.13
C GLY A 327 0.50 -19.33 -25.82
N TRP A 328 0.71 -20.44 -25.08
CA TRP A 328 1.34 -20.44 -23.75
C TRP A 328 2.65 -19.64 -23.65
N PRO A 329 3.66 -19.86 -24.55
CA PRO A 329 4.91 -19.10 -24.45
C PRO A 329 4.71 -17.59 -24.62
N ALA A 330 3.86 -17.22 -25.59
CA ALA A 330 3.57 -15.81 -25.89
C ALA A 330 2.75 -15.14 -24.78
N ALA A 331 1.79 -15.83 -24.18
CA ALA A 331 1.00 -15.31 -23.05
C ALA A 331 1.90 -15.03 -21.82
N VAL A 332 2.76 -16.00 -21.45
CA VAL A 332 3.70 -15.83 -20.34
C VAL A 332 4.71 -14.72 -20.65
N ALA A 333 5.27 -14.69 -21.85
CA ALA A 333 6.19 -13.64 -22.29
C ALA A 333 5.50 -12.27 -22.32
N GLY A 334 4.23 -12.18 -22.72
CA GLY A 334 3.41 -10.98 -22.72
C GLY A 334 3.23 -10.42 -21.31
N LEU A 335 2.82 -11.24 -20.34
CA LEU A 335 2.70 -10.83 -18.94
C LEU A 335 4.05 -10.37 -18.36
N ALA A 336 5.10 -11.15 -18.57
CA ALA A 336 6.43 -10.83 -18.09
C ALA A 336 6.98 -9.56 -18.73
N GLY A 337 6.85 -9.41 -20.05
CA GLY A 337 7.30 -8.24 -20.81
C GLY A 337 6.54 -6.98 -20.42
N LEU A 338 5.21 -7.03 -20.31
CA LEU A 338 4.37 -5.93 -19.89
C LEU A 338 4.72 -5.49 -18.46
N THR A 339 4.84 -6.46 -17.54
CA THR A 339 5.26 -6.18 -16.16
C THR A 339 6.64 -5.54 -16.12
N LEU A 340 7.64 -6.13 -16.78
CA LEU A 340 9.01 -5.65 -16.76
C LEU A 340 9.13 -4.23 -17.34
N ALA A 341 8.52 -4.00 -18.51
CA ALA A 341 8.52 -2.68 -19.15
C ALA A 341 7.88 -1.63 -18.22
N THR A 342 6.72 -1.93 -17.66
CA THR A 342 6.02 -1.02 -16.74
C THR A 342 6.84 -0.76 -15.47
N VAL A 343 7.44 -1.79 -14.85
CA VAL A 343 8.31 -1.65 -13.68
C VAL A 343 9.50 -0.74 -14.00
N VAL A 344 10.22 -1.03 -15.09
CA VAL A 344 11.40 -0.26 -15.47
C VAL A 344 11.04 1.21 -15.72
N LEU A 345 10.02 1.48 -16.52
CA LEU A 345 9.58 2.84 -16.83
C LEU A 345 9.11 3.59 -15.59
N SER A 346 8.29 2.95 -14.76
CA SER A 346 7.74 3.58 -13.55
C SER A 346 8.81 3.90 -12.51
N PHE A 347 9.72 2.97 -12.22
CA PHE A 347 10.80 3.22 -11.29
C PHE A 347 11.85 4.19 -11.84
N ALA A 348 12.15 4.14 -13.15
CA ALA A 348 13.04 5.11 -13.79
C ALA A 348 12.47 6.53 -13.70
N ALA A 349 11.18 6.72 -14.00
CA ALA A 349 10.51 8.00 -13.85
C ALA A 349 10.54 8.48 -12.39
N ALA A 350 10.18 7.62 -11.42
CA ALA A 350 10.19 7.96 -10.00
C ALA A 350 11.58 8.34 -9.49
N LEU A 351 12.63 7.64 -9.92
CA LEU A 351 14.01 7.99 -9.59
C LEU A 351 14.46 9.31 -10.24
N LEU A 352 13.99 9.59 -11.45
CA LEU A 352 14.30 10.84 -12.17
C LEU A 352 13.74 12.05 -11.43
N TRP A 353 12.44 12.06 -11.11
CA TRP A 353 11.86 13.22 -10.41
C TRP A 353 12.33 13.35 -8.96
N THR A 354 12.74 12.25 -8.32
CA THR A 354 13.43 12.32 -7.03
C THR A 354 14.76 13.09 -7.15
N ARG A 355 15.54 12.83 -8.22
CA ARG A 355 16.77 13.60 -8.52
C ARG A 355 16.49 15.06 -8.82
N LEU A 356 15.36 15.35 -9.49
CA LEU A 356 14.90 16.72 -9.82
C LEU A 356 14.23 17.42 -8.60
N ARG A 357 14.22 16.81 -7.41
CA ARG A 357 13.59 17.31 -6.19
C ARG A 357 12.07 17.52 -6.28
N LEU A 358 11.43 16.86 -7.22
CA LEU A 358 9.98 16.90 -7.43
C LEU A 358 9.21 15.87 -6.58
N GLY A 359 9.90 15.04 -5.77
CA GLY A 359 9.29 13.96 -5.00
C GLY A 359 8.20 14.41 -4.03
N ARG A 360 8.19 15.67 -3.58
CA ARG A 360 7.09 16.20 -2.76
C ARG A 360 5.76 16.32 -3.50
N TRP A 361 5.79 16.42 -4.83
CA TRP A 361 4.64 16.60 -5.72
C TRP A 361 4.28 15.31 -6.46
N LEU A 362 5.28 14.51 -6.80
CA LEU A 362 5.11 13.32 -7.66
C LEU A 362 5.29 11.99 -6.90
N GLY A 363 5.61 12.02 -5.60
CA GLY A 363 5.77 10.83 -4.76
C GLY A 363 7.18 10.29 -4.66
#